data_4742ca48a17778daab2936f63d4b08e8
#
_entry.id   4742ca48a17778daab2936f63d4b08e8
#
_cell.length_a   1.000
_cell.length_b   1.000
_cell.length_c   1.000
_cell.angle_alpha   90.00
_cell.angle_beta   90.00
_cell.angle_gamma   90.00
#
_symmetry.space_group_name_H-M   'P 1'
#
loop_
_entity.id
_entity.type
_entity.pdbx_description
1 polymer ?
#
loop_
_entity_poly.entity_id
_entity_poly.type
_entity_poly.pdbx_seq_one_letter_code
_entity_poly.pdbx_strand_id
1 'polypeptide(L)'
;LNNMNFPGQVVVTSDGKVLVADSDNNRVLVWTSFPTSSGQAADYAIPTTNYVNFGDSWPWGVWSDGTKVIVTATVAKAVLFWNSFPGPNDAPDVVLTSSQVGTPRSITSDGNYVMLGDENANGPCIGQNGTRSTHVWTSWPTSSRDPDACIDNWLASAIHDSKIYGIAAGGETMYFYDNLYT
;
A
#
# COMPACT_ATOMS: atom_id res chain seq x y z
N LEU A 1 8.44 2.91 -20.53
CA LEU A 1 8.09 2.96 -19.10
C LEU A 1 8.51 4.29 -18.44
N ASN A 2 8.52 5.39 -19.19
CA ASN A 2 9.04 6.68 -18.71
C ASN A 2 7.95 7.68 -18.31
N ASN A 3 6.69 7.42 -18.62
CA ASN A 3 5.61 8.35 -18.33
C ASN A 3 4.78 7.81 -17.17
N MET A 4 4.94 8.42 -16.02
CA MET A 4 4.03 8.23 -14.88
C MET A 4 2.80 9.11 -15.05
N ASN A 5 1.65 8.64 -14.59
CA ASN A 5 0.44 9.42 -14.52
C ASN A 5 -0.17 9.30 -13.14
N PHE A 6 -0.23 10.40 -12.42
CA PHE A 6 -0.71 10.50 -11.05
C PHE A 6 -0.02 9.48 -10.11
N PRO A 7 1.32 9.54 -9.95
CA PRO A 7 2.03 8.61 -9.07
C PRO A 7 1.61 8.82 -7.61
N GLY A 8 1.34 7.69 -6.94
CA GLY A 8 1.04 7.66 -5.51
C GLY A 8 2.30 7.51 -4.64
N GLN A 9 2.42 6.41 -3.94
CA GLN A 9 3.55 6.14 -3.04
C GLN A 9 4.76 5.60 -3.80
N VAL A 10 5.94 5.92 -3.27
CA VAL A 10 7.23 5.34 -3.68
C VAL A 10 7.87 4.62 -2.50
N VAL A 11 8.55 3.51 -2.78
CA VAL A 11 9.42 2.82 -1.81
C VAL A 11 10.77 2.54 -2.43
N VAL A 12 11.81 2.69 -1.60
CA VAL A 12 13.18 2.28 -1.93
C VAL A 12 13.58 1.20 -0.93
N THR A 13 13.97 0.04 -1.44
CA THR A 13 14.40 -1.09 -0.61
C THR A 13 15.86 -0.96 -0.20
N SER A 14 16.27 -1.68 0.84
CA SER A 14 17.64 -1.64 1.34
C SER A 14 18.69 -2.16 0.34
N ASP A 15 18.26 -2.99 -0.62
CA ASP A 15 19.07 -3.50 -1.72
C ASP A 15 19.01 -2.63 -2.99
N GLY A 16 18.39 -1.45 -2.88
CA GLY A 16 18.42 -0.41 -3.92
C GLY A 16 17.35 -0.52 -4.99
N LYS A 17 16.38 -1.42 -4.87
CA LYS A 17 15.21 -1.43 -5.78
C LYS A 17 14.31 -0.23 -5.49
N VAL A 18 13.65 0.27 -6.53
CA VAL A 18 12.66 1.35 -6.41
C VAL A 18 11.34 0.88 -7.01
N LEU A 19 10.25 1.07 -6.26
CA LEU A 19 8.90 0.80 -6.74
C LEU A 19 8.07 2.09 -6.63
N VAL A 20 7.28 2.37 -7.67
CA VAL A 20 6.37 3.52 -7.70
C VAL A 20 4.97 3.06 -8.11
N ALA A 21 3.99 3.36 -7.28
CA ALA A 21 2.59 3.20 -7.66
C ALA A 21 2.24 4.26 -8.73
N ASP A 22 2.00 3.82 -9.95
CA ASP A 22 1.66 4.66 -11.11
C ASP A 22 0.15 4.56 -11.36
N SER A 23 -0.61 5.34 -10.56
CA SER A 23 -2.02 5.12 -10.28
C SER A 23 -2.90 5.14 -11.53
N ASP A 24 -2.89 6.21 -12.30
CA ASP A 24 -3.74 6.33 -13.49
C ASP A 24 -3.31 5.39 -14.65
N ASN A 25 -2.11 4.83 -14.57
CA ASN A 25 -1.65 3.81 -15.49
C ASN A 25 -1.90 2.39 -14.98
N ASN A 26 -2.51 2.23 -13.81
CA ASN A 26 -2.90 0.94 -13.23
C ASN A 26 -1.74 -0.06 -13.10
N ARG A 27 -0.58 0.41 -12.67
CA ARG A 27 0.63 -0.40 -12.58
C ARG A 27 1.55 0.07 -11.44
N VAL A 28 2.48 -0.80 -11.07
CA VAL A 28 3.65 -0.43 -10.27
C VAL A 28 4.87 -0.46 -11.17
N LEU A 29 5.59 0.64 -11.25
CA LEU A 29 6.87 0.72 -11.95
C LEU A 29 7.98 0.19 -11.04
N VAL A 30 8.90 -0.59 -11.61
CA VAL A 30 10.00 -1.21 -10.87
C VAL A 30 11.33 -0.90 -11.54
N TRP A 31 12.25 -0.37 -10.74
CA TRP A 31 13.67 -0.31 -11.03
C TRP A 31 14.37 -1.32 -10.13
N THR A 32 15.14 -2.22 -10.71
CA THR A 32 15.85 -3.28 -9.99
C THR A 32 17.14 -2.78 -9.31
N SER A 33 17.51 -1.55 -9.60
CA SER A 33 18.57 -0.80 -8.95
C SER A 33 18.21 0.68 -8.90
N PHE A 34 18.78 1.42 -7.97
CA PHE A 34 18.48 2.84 -7.81
C PHE A 34 18.83 3.62 -9.10
N PRO A 35 17.88 4.40 -9.66
CA PRO A 35 18.13 5.18 -10.89
C PRO A 35 19.27 6.18 -10.72
N THR A 36 20.18 6.21 -11.68
CA THR A 36 21.39 7.06 -11.64
C THR A 36 21.30 8.29 -12.53
N SER A 37 20.24 8.40 -13.32
CA SER A 37 20.02 9.53 -14.24
C SER A 37 18.55 9.97 -14.25
N SER A 38 18.32 11.25 -14.51
CA SER A 38 16.98 11.79 -14.70
C SER A 38 16.32 11.16 -15.93
N GLY A 39 15.06 10.77 -15.79
CA GLY A 39 14.27 10.17 -16.86
C GLY A 39 14.65 8.72 -17.17
N GLN A 40 15.46 8.05 -16.33
CA GLN A 40 15.76 6.64 -16.50
C GLN A 40 14.46 5.82 -16.46
N ALA A 41 14.21 5.04 -17.51
CA ALA A 41 13.06 4.18 -17.59
C ALA A 41 13.05 3.11 -16.49
N ALA A 42 11.86 2.73 -16.04
CA ALA A 42 11.71 1.54 -15.21
C ALA A 42 12.11 0.29 -16.00
N ASP A 43 12.67 -0.69 -15.29
CA ASP A 43 13.08 -1.96 -15.92
C ASP A 43 11.85 -2.75 -16.37
N TYR A 44 10.78 -2.74 -15.55
CA TYR A 44 9.50 -3.31 -15.91
C TYR A 44 8.36 -2.68 -15.11
N ALA A 45 7.13 -3.11 -15.40
CA ALA A 45 5.95 -2.76 -14.65
C ALA A 45 5.18 -4.02 -14.23
N ILE A 46 4.54 -3.95 -13.07
CA ILE A 46 3.60 -4.95 -12.57
C ILE A 46 2.20 -4.41 -12.84
N PRO A 47 1.41 -4.99 -13.77
CA PRO A 47 0.05 -4.57 -14.03
C PRO A 47 -0.85 -4.99 -12.86
N THR A 48 -1.62 -4.08 -12.29
CA THR A 48 -2.44 -4.36 -11.10
C THR A 48 -3.89 -4.72 -11.44
N THR A 49 -4.39 -4.35 -12.60
CA THR A 49 -5.76 -4.68 -13.07
C THR A 49 -6.02 -6.16 -13.29
N ASN A 50 -4.98 -6.92 -13.63
CA ASN A 50 -5.11 -8.36 -13.91
C ASN A 50 -5.56 -9.19 -12.71
N TYR A 51 -5.46 -8.63 -11.50
CA TYR A 51 -5.67 -9.35 -10.24
C TYR A 51 -6.91 -8.88 -9.49
N VAL A 52 -7.66 -7.93 -10.05
CA VAL A 52 -8.86 -7.37 -9.42
C VAL A 52 -10.02 -7.35 -10.43
N ASN A 53 -11.25 -7.50 -9.92
CA ASN A 53 -12.44 -7.73 -10.76
C ASN A 53 -13.08 -6.45 -11.34
N PHE A 54 -12.42 -5.29 -11.29
CA PHE A 54 -13.05 -4.01 -11.59
C PHE A 54 -12.52 -3.30 -12.84
N GLY A 55 -11.58 -3.90 -13.58
CA GLY A 55 -11.00 -3.28 -14.77
C GLY A 55 -10.10 -2.06 -14.50
N ASP A 56 -10.19 -1.49 -13.31
CA ASP A 56 -9.39 -0.37 -12.83
C ASP A 56 -8.98 -0.68 -11.38
N SER A 57 -7.70 -0.62 -11.07
CA SER A 57 -7.16 -0.90 -9.75
C SER A 57 -6.75 0.38 -9.02
N TRP A 58 -6.24 1.35 -9.79
CA TRP A 58 -5.71 2.62 -9.30
C TRP A 58 -4.80 2.42 -8.09
N PRO A 59 -3.62 1.81 -8.25
CA PRO A 59 -2.71 1.54 -7.14
C PRO A 59 -2.24 2.87 -6.54
N TRP A 60 -2.39 3.01 -5.20
CA TRP A 60 -1.95 4.21 -4.51
C TRP A 60 -0.73 3.94 -3.63
N GLY A 61 -0.83 2.94 -2.77
CA GLY A 61 0.20 2.55 -1.83
C GLY A 61 1.06 1.41 -2.37
N VAL A 62 2.36 1.47 -2.09
CA VAL A 62 3.30 0.38 -2.36
C VAL A 62 4.30 0.28 -1.21
N TRP A 63 4.57 -0.95 -0.78
CA TRP A 63 5.59 -1.26 0.21
C TRP A 63 6.40 -2.48 -0.23
N SER A 64 7.69 -2.49 0.13
CA SER A 64 8.58 -3.64 -0.06
C SER A 64 9.75 -3.59 0.91
N ASP A 65 10.20 -4.76 1.37
CA ASP A 65 11.47 -4.97 2.08
C ASP A 65 12.59 -5.48 1.15
N GLY A 66 12.31 -5.57 -0.16
CA GLY A 66 13.21 -6.14 -1.16
C GLY A 66 12.93 -7.61 -1.49
N THR A 67 12.14 -8.29 -0.63
CA THR A 67 11.68 -9.67 -0.83
C THR A 67 10.17 -9.72 -1.02
N LYS A 68 9.41 -9.17 -0.09
CA LYS A 68 7.96 -9.09 -0.13
C LYS A 68 7.50 -7.78 -0.75
N VAL A 69 6.32 -7.78 -1.34
CA VAL A 69 5.69 -6.58 -1.90
C VAL A 69 4.23 -6.52 -1.48
N ILE A 70 3.76 -5.32 -1.17
CA ILE A 70 2.34 -5.02 -0.96
C ILE A 70 1.95 -3.85 -1.87
N VAL A 71 0.77 -3.94 -2.49
CA VAL A 71 0.19 -2.86 -3.29
C VAL A 71 -1.27 -2.67 -2.93
N THR A 72 -1.70 -1.43 -2.68
CA THR A 72 -3.13 -1.12 -2.53
C THR A 72 -3.76 -0.90 -3.90
N ALA A 73 -4.86 -1.59 -4.16
CA ALA A 73 -5.71 -1.40 -5.34
C ALA A 73 -6.96 -0.62 -4.91
N THR A 74 -6.86 0.71 -4.93
CA THR A 74 -7.79 1.63 -4.27
C THR A 74 -9.22 1.51 -4.80
N VAL A 75 -9.41 1.56 -6.12
CA VAL A 75 -10.74 1.43 -6.75
C VAL A 75 -11.32 0.04 -6.57
N ALA A 76 -10.47 -0.96 -6.59
CA ALA A 76 -10.86 -2.35 -6.38
C ALA A 76 -11.13 -2.71 -4.91
N LYS A 77 -10.83 -1.81 -3.96
CA LYS A 77 -10.96 -2.03 -2.52
C LYS A 77 -10.20 -3.27 -2.04
N ALA A 78 -9.03 -3.49 -2.61
CA ALA A 78 -8.22 -4.67 -2.38
C ALA A 78 -6.77 -4.30 -2.03
N VAL A 79 -6.09 -5.24 -1.39
CA VAL A 79 -4.65 -5.17 -1.13
C VAL A 79 -4.00 -6.43 -1.71
N LEU A 80 -2.99 -6.23 -2.53
CA LEU A 80 -2.27 -7.29 -3.23
C LEU A 80 -0.97 -7.59 -2.48
N PHE A 81 -0.71 -8.87 -2.21
CA PHE A 81 0.47 -9.33 -1.47
C PHE A 81 1.27 -10.33 -2.30
N TRP A 82 2.57 -10.11 -2.35
CA TRP A 82 3.55 -11.08 -2.89
C TRP A 82 4.52 -11.47 -1.78
N ASN A 83 4.70 -12.76 -1.56
CA ASN A 83 5.63 -13.33 -0.58
C ASN A 83 7.08 -13.35 -1.09
N SER A 84 7.26 -13.19 -2.40
CA SER A 84 8.54 -13.03 -3.07
C SER A 84 8.48 -11.82 -4.00
N PHE A 85 9.61 -11.18 -4.26
CA PHE A 85 9.67 -9.99 -5.11
C PHE A 85 9.19 -10.34 -6.53
N PRO A 86 8.08 -9.74 -7.03
CA PRO A 86 7.44 -10.18 -8.26
C PRO A 86 8.17 -9.70 -9.51
N GLY A 87 8.19 -10.55 -10.53
CA GLY A 87 8.43 -10.16 -11.90
C GLY A 87 7.20 -9.53 -12.57
N PRO A 88 7.32 -9.16 -13.85
CA PRO A 88 6.27 -8.38 -14.54
C PRO A 88 4.95 -9.14 -14.76
N ASN A 89 4.93 -10.45 -14.62
CA ASN A 89 3.75 -11.30 -14.86
C ASN A 89 3.37 -12.15 -13.66
N ASP A 90 4.03 -11.96 -12.52
CA ASP A 90 3.77 -12.78 -11.35
C ASP A 90 2.49 -12.31 -10.64
N ALA A 91 1.56 -13.23 -10.47
CA ALA A 91 0.34 -12.97 -9.73
C ALA A 91 0.63 -12.78 -8.23
N PRO A 92 -0.16 -11.96 -7.51
CA PRO A 92 -0.06 -11.90 -6.06
C PRO A 92 -0.43 -13.24 -5.42
N ASP A 93 0.27 -13.60 -4.34
CA ASP A 93 -0.05 -14.78 -3.54
C ASP A 93 -1.39 -14.60 -2.81
N VAL A 94 -1.70 -13.36 -2.44
CA VAL A 94 -2.97 -13.03 -1.79
C VAL A 94 -3.56 -11.75 -2.39
N VAL A 95 -4.83 -11.83 -2.78
CA VAL A 95 -5.69 -10.66 -3.03
C VAL A 95 -6.59 -10.53 -1.82
N LEU A 96 -6.23 -9.63 -0.91
CA LEU A 96 -6.99 -9.40 0.31
C LEU A 96 -8.15 -8.45 -0.01
N THR A 97 -9.36 -8.91 0.28
CA THR A 97 -10.57 -8.11 0.29
C THR A 97 -11.22 -8.25 1.66
N SER A 98 -11.77 -7.16 2.18
CA SER A 98 -12.52 -7.15 3.43
C SER A 98 -13.67 -6.17 3.31
N SER A 99 -14.80 -6.50 3.89
CA SER A 99 -15.95 -5.58 3.94
C SER A 99 -15.66 -4.32 4.76
N GLN A 100 -14.61 -4.33 5.56
CA GLN A 100 -14.17 -3.20 6.37
C GLN A 100 -13.29 -2.22 5.60
N VAL A 101 -12.66 -2.65 4.50
CA VAL A 101 -11.82 -1.82 3.63
C VAL A 101 -12.68 -1.10 2.60
N GLY A 102 -12.59 0.21 2.56
CA GLY A 102 -13.39 1.05 1.66
C GLY A 102 -12.59 1.75 0.57
N THR A 103 -11.55 2.48 0.93
CA THR A 103 -10.69 3.20 0.00
C THR A 103 -9.23 3.09 0.47
N PRO A 104 -8.59 1.93 0.24
CA PRO A 104 -7.22 1.68 0.69
C PRO A 104 -6.25 2.64 -0.01
N ARG A 105 -5.43 3.33 0.79
CA ARG A 105 -4.46 4.33 0.33
C ARG A 105 -3.03 3.87 0.68
N SER A 106 -2.44 4.53 1.65
CA SER A 106 -1.07 4.25 2.08
C SER A 106 -0.94 2.89 2.74
N ILE A 107 0.17 2.23 2.53
CA ILE A 107 0.47 0.93 3.10
C ILE A 107 1.89 0.93 3.66
N THR A 108 2.10 0.26 4.78
CA THR A 108 3.43 0.00 5.33
C THR A 108 3.47 -1.33 6.07
N SER A 109 4.65 -1.87 6.24
CA SER A 109 4.89 -3.13 6.94
C SER A 109 6.30 -3.19 7.50
N ASP A 110 6.53 -4.03 8.48
CA ASP A 110 7.86 -4.47 8.92
C ASP A 110 8.19 -5.90 8.44
N GLY A 111 7.35 -6.43 7.52
CA GLY A 111 7.44 -7.80 7.02
C GLY A 111 6.57 -8.80 7.77
N ASN A 112 6.00 -8.42 8.93
CA ASN A 112 5.07 -9.20 9.73
C ASN A 112 3.77 -8.44 9.99
N TYR A 113 3.84 -7.29 10.65
CA TYR A 113 2.70 -6.39 10.79
C TYR A 113 2.43 -5.66 9.48
N VAL A 114 1.16 -5.44 9.18
CA VAL A 114 0.72 -4.63 8.04
C VAL A 114 -0.22 -3.55 8.53
N MET A 115 0.01 -2.32 8.09
CA MET A 115 -0.83 -1.18 8.40
C MET A 115 -1.29 -0.51 7.12
N LEU A 116 -2.60 -0.32 7.01
CA LEU A 116 -3.27 0.28 5.87
C LEU A 116 -4.03 1.54 6.29
N GLY A 117 -3.73 2.65 5.66
CA GLY A 117 -4.57 3.84 5.73
C GLY A 117 -5.77 3.71 4.80
N ASP A 118 -6.96 3.86 5.33
CA ASP A 118 -8.23 3.76 4.61
C ASP A 118 -9.02 5.06 4.76
N GLU A 119 -9.34 5.69 3.64
CA GLU A 119 -10.09 6.95 3.63
C GLU A 119 -11.58 6.75 3.91
N ASN A 120 -12.14 5.60 3.53
CA ASN A 120 -13.57 5.29 3.64
C ASN A 120 -13.79 3.90 4.25
N ALA A 121 -13.18 3.64 5.40
CA ALA A 121 -13.37 2.40 6.15
C ALA A 121 -14.84 2.12 6.46
N ASN A 122 -15.19 0.86 6.59
CA ASN A 122 -16.55 0.40 6.86
C ASN A 122 -16.62 -0.42 8.16
N GLY A 123 -17.84 -0.65 8.62
CA GLY A 123 -18.15 -1.53 9.74
C GLY A 123 -17.49 -1.08 11.04
N PRO A 124 -16.93 -2.00 11.84
CA PRO A 124 -16.34 -1.69 13.14
C PRO A 124 -15.09 -0.80 13.08
N CYS A 125 -14.52 -0.61 11.89
CA CYS A 125 -13.39 0.27 11.66
C CYS A 125 -13.79 1.73 11.39
N ILE A 126 -15.08 2.05 11.41
CA ILE A 126 -15.56 3.42 11.32
C ILE A 126 -15.32 4.11 12.67
N GLY A 127 -14.52 5.16 12.66
CA GLY A 127 -14.26 5.96 13.85
C GLY A 127 -15.43 6.89 14.20
N GLN A 128 -15.36 7.47 15.41
CA GLN A 128 -16.39 8.39 15.90
C GLN A 128 -16.49 9.70 15.09
N ASN A 129 -15.43 10.04 14.37
CA ASN A 129 -15.29 11.30 13.63
C ASN A 129 -15.22 11.13 12.12
N GLY A 130 -15.65 10.01 11.58
CA GLY A 130 -15.69 9.78 10.14
C GLY A 130 -15.28 8.39 9.73
N THR A 131 -15.15 8.20 8.42
CA THR A 131 -14.86 6.89 7.81
C THR A 131 -13.36 6.60 7.66
N ARG A 132 -12.48 7.52 8.07
CA ARG A 132 -11.03 7.33 8.00
C ARG A 132 -10.57 6.43 9.12
N SER A 133 -9.74 5.47 8.79
CA SER A 133 -9.21 4.50 9.76
C SER A 133 -7.84 3.99 9.34
N THR A 134 -7.12 3.46 10.30
CA THR A 134 -5.95 2.65 10.07
C THR A 134 -6.28 1.21 10.42
N HIS A 135 -6.25 0.34 9.42
CA HIS A 135 -6.38 -1.09 9.61
C HIS A 135 -5.03 -1.71 9.95
N VAL A 136 -5.04 -2.65 10.90
CA VAL A 136 -3.83 -3.34 11.35
C VAL A 136 -4.04 -4.83 11.25
N TRP A 137 -3.13 -5.51 10.56
CA TRP A 137 -2.95 -6.96 10.63
C TRP A 137 -1.68 -7.24 11.42
N THR A 138 -1.82 -8.00 12.51
CA THR A 138 -0.73 -8.33 13.44
C THR A 138 0.16 -9.47 12.95
N SER A 139 -0.14 -10.00 11.78
CA SER A 139 0.68 -10.96 11.07
C SER A 139 0.49 -10.80 9.57
N TRP A 140 1.49 -11.17 8.80
CA TRP A 140 1.42 -11.16 7.33
C TRP A 140 0.23 -11.97 6.84
N PRO A 141 -0.70 -11.38 6.06
CA PRO A 141 -1.87 -12.08 5.55
C PRO A 141 -1.50 -13.21 4.58
N THR A 142 -2.03 -14.39 4.82
CA THR A 142 -1.90 -15.58 3.96
C THR A 142 -3.19 -15.91 3.21
N SER A 143 -4.26 -15.18 3.49
CA SER A 143 -5.56 -15.26 2.84
C SER A 143 -6.32 -13.96 3.05
N SER A 144 -7.42 -13.77 2.32
CA SER A 144 -8.34 -12.66 2.55
C SER A 144 -8.97 -12.79 3.94
N ARG A 145 -8.90 -11.73 4.74
CA ARG A 145 -9.43 -11.66 6.09
C ARG A 145 -9.60 -10.21 6.54
N ASP A 146 -10.43 -10.01 7.55
CA ASP A 146 -10.58 -8.73 8.20
C ASP A 146 -9.30 -8.31 8.96
N PRO A 147 -9.09 -7.01 9.19
CA PRO A 147 -8.02 -6.54 10.06
C PRO A 147 -8.21 -7.04 11.50
N ASP A 148 -7.09 -7.28 12.18
CA ASP A 148 -7.10 -7.71 13.59
C ASP A 148 -7.44 -6.54 14.53
N ALA A 149 -7.13 -5.32 14.10
CA ALA A 149 -7.45 -4.09 14.82
C ALA A 149 -7.63 -2.92 13.86
N CYS A 150 -8.37 -1.93 14.33
CA CYS A 150 -8.51 -0.64 13.65
C CYS A 150 -8.16 0.47 14.62
N ILE A 151 -7.41 1.45 14.15
CA ILE A 151 -7.12 2.65 14.93
C ILE A 151 -8.02 3.74 14.38
N ASP A 152 -8.89 4.24 15.23
CA ASP A 152 -9.76 5.35 14.88
C ASP A 152 -8.92 6.59 14.56
N ASN A 153 -9.32 7.27 13.52
CA ASN A 153 -8.74 8.53 13.08
C ASN A 153 -8.91 9.69 14.07
N TRP A 154 -9.52 9.45 15.20
CA TRP A 154 -9.73 10.48 16.22
C TRP A 154 -8.44 11.10 16.75
N LEU A 155 -7.44 10.28 17.03
CA LEU A 155 -6.09 10.77 17.40
C LEU A 155 -5.39 11.45 16.22
N ALA A 156 -5.92 11.28 15.08
CA ALA A 156 -5.47 11.76 13.81
C ALA A 156 -6.45 12.77 13.18
N SER A 157 -7.17 13.53 13.96
CA SER A 157 -7.95 14.67 13.42
C SER A 157 -7.06 15.69 12.68
N ALA A 158 -5.78 15.51 12.76
CA ALA A 158 -4.76 16.19 11.98
C ALA A 158 -4.18 15.31 10.84
N ILE A 159 -4.49 14.00 10.73
CA ILE A 159 -4.05 13.18 9.60
C ILE A 159 -4.97 13.45 8.41
N HIS A 160 -4.56 14.33 7.53
CA HIS A 160 -5.16 14.45 6.23
C HIS A 160 -4.79 13.21 5.41
N ASP A 161 -5.79 12.50 4.89
CA ASP A 161 -5.67 11.41 3.93
C ASP A 161 -5.20 10.05 4.48
N SER A 162 -5.43 9.73 5.76
CA SER A 162 -5.13 8.39 6.31
C SER A 162 -3.73 7.86 5.99
N LYS A 163 -2.73 8.75 5.99
CA LYS A 163 -1.36 8.39 5.62
C LYS A 163 -0.61 7.85 6.83
N ILE A 164 -0.12 6.65 6.70
CA ILE A 164 0.78 6.03 7.65
C ILE A 164 2.18 6.06 7.04
N TYR A 165 3.12 6.59 7.78
CA TYR A 165 4.49 6.78 7.32
C TYR A 165 5.52 5.98 8.11
N GLY A 166 5.25 4.76 8.41
CA GLY A 166 6.29 3.87 8.89
C GLY A 166 5.91 3.00 10.07
N ILE A 167 6.48 1.81 10.07
CA ILE A 167 6.58 0.91 11.20
C ILE A 167 8.04 0.85 11.56
N ALA A 168 8.36 1.01 12.86
CA ALA A 168 9.73 0.84 13.32
C ALA A 168 10.19 -0.60 13.17
N ALA A 169 11.46 -0.77 12.88
CA ALA A 169 12.09 -2.08 12.86
C ALA A 169 11.88 -2.77 14.23
N GLY A 170 11.39 -4.01 14.19
CA GLY A 170 11.11 -4.81 15.39
C GLY A 170 9.63 -4.97 15.73
N GLY A 171 8.71 -4.29 15.05
CA GLY A 171 7.27 -4.49 15.19
C GLY A 171 6.63 -4.08 16.50
N GLU A 172 7.42 -3.64 17.50
CA GLU A 172 6.93 -3.29 18.83
C GLU A 172 6.49 -1.82 18.96
N THR A 173 6.93 -0.96 18.07
CA THR A 173 6.60 0.47 18.11
C THR A 173 6.12 0.93 16.75
N MET A 174 4.91 1.44 16.71
CA MET A 174 4.32 2.04 15.51
C MET A 174 4.48 3.55 15.58
N TYR A 175 5.03 4.14 14.53
CA TYR A 175 5.10 5.58 14.38
C TYR A 175 4.06 6.03 13.37
N PHE A 176 3.15 6.87 13.83
CA PHE A 176 2.24 7.59 12.98
C PHE A 176 2.89 8.93 12.65
N TYR A 177 3.09 9.19 11.39
CA TYR A 177 3.46 10.52 10.93
C TYR A 177 2.25 11.22 10.36
N ASP A 178 1.88 12.30 11.01
CA ASP A 178 0.88 13.21 10.48
C ASP A 178 1.59 14.26 9.61
N ASN A 179 1.12 14.41 8.39
CA ASN A 179 1.55 15.52 7.56
C ASN A 179 0.72 16.74 7.95
N LEU A 180 1.18 17.44 9.00
CA LEU A 180 0.63 18.72 9.38
C LEU A 180 0.88 19.70 8.24
N TYR A 181 -0.10 19.89 7.39
CA TYR A 181 -0.19 21.12 6.63
C TYR A 181 -0.63 22.22 7.59
N THR A 182 0.32 23.00 8.02
CA THR A 182 0.05 24.30 8.63
C THR A 182 -0.36 25.27 7.56
#